data_081df0160f297aeafbd3edf0c80195e4
#
_entry.id   081df0160f297aeafbd3edf0c80195e4
#
_cell.length_a   1.000
_cell.length_b   1.000
_cell.length_c   1.000
_cell.angle_alpha   90.00
_cell.angle_beta   90.00
_cell.angle_gamma   90.00
#
_symmetry.space_group_name_H-M   'P 1'
#
loop_
_entity.id
_entity.type
_entity.pdbx_description
1 polymer ?
#
loop_
_entity_poly.entity_id
_entity_poly.type
_entity_poly.pdbx_seq_one_letter_code
_entity_poly.pdbx_strand_id
1 'polypeptide(L)'
;MEGLTSVDVCSGAGGLALGLEQAGFDPVLLLDSNKQACETLRHNRPSWNVLEMDLLDFDPVEHQVSYDVDLLSAGLPRVRSSATTKRAETGQELKLLKATIYLAHAVRPRALLIENVPELVNGTAFDEVRDFIRGELLHLGYRFHWFIVNAADFGVPQDRRQGVMVALKDAFAERFRAPETAVGEHVTVGEALRASMSARGWTGADEWAQQANRVAPTLVGGSENRGGADLGPSGTKKAWARMGVNAVSLSDEVPGPDGTQESDNSGSPLKKITVEQTALLQSFPKDWEITGRKTVRYRQIGHASPPPVGEALGLAIARALRP
;
A
#
# COMPACT_ATOMS: atom_id res chain seq x y z
N MET A 1 -25.44 -3.56 15.38
CA MET A 1 -25.12 -4.17 14.08
C MET A 1 -23.76 -4.80 14.26
N GLU A 2 -23.63 -6.09 13.98
CA GLU A 2 -22.31 -6.74 13.97
C GLU A 2 -21.42 -6.03 12.94
N GLY A 3 -20.14 -5.80 13.30
CA GLY A 3 -19.17 -5.22 12.39
C GLY A 3 -18.95 -6.13 11.18
N LEU A 4 -18.57 -5.56 10.02
CA LEU A 4 -18.13 -6.36 8.88
C LEU A 4 -16.77 -6.97 9.22
N THR A 5 -16.56 -8.24 8.88
CA THR A 5 -15.29 -8.96 9.14
C THR A 5 -14.40 -9.01 7.92
N SER A 6 -13.08 -9.00 8.12
CA SER A 6 -12.12 -9.17 7.02
C SER A 6 -10.97 -10.12 7.36
N VAL A 7 -10.50 -10.80 6.32
CA VAL A 7 -9.19 -11.47 6.28
C VAL A 7 -8.30 -10.71 5.31
N ASP A 8 -7.08 -10.38 5.74
CA ASP A 8 -6.11 -9.68 4.90
C ASP A 8 -4.86 -10.53 4.68
N VAL A 9 -4.53 -10.84 3.43
CA VAL A 9 -3.35 -11.64 3.08
C VAL A 9 -2.29 -10.80 2.38
N CYS A 10 -1.02 -11.13 2.62
CA CYS A 10 0.12 -10.30 2.23
C CYS A 10 -0.01 -8.89 2.81
N SER A 11 -0.33 -8.80 4.09
CA SER A 11 -0.73 -7.57 4.79
C SER A 11 0.37 -6.50 4.84
N GLY A 12 1.64 -6.89 4.71
CA GLY A 12 2.78 -5.98 4.75
C GLY A 12 2.80 -5.13 6.03
N ALA A 13 3.08 -3.83 5.89
CA ALA A 13 3.05 -2.88 7.01
C ALA A 13 1.64 -2.49 7.47
N GLY A 14 0.59 -3.10 6.91
CA GLY A 14 -0.79 -2.90 7.34
C GLY A 14 -1.50 -1.70 6.72
N GLY A 15 -0.96 -1.08 5.68
CA GLY A 15 -1.60 0.12 5.12
C GLY A 15 -3.00 -0.15 4.57
N LEU A 16 -3.20 -1.26 3.85
CA LEU A 16 -4.53 -1.67 3.38
C LEU A 16 -5.44 -2.06 4.56
N ALA A 17 -4.96 -2.92 5.46
CA ALA A 17 -5.71 -3.39 6.63
C ALA A 17 -6.14 -2.23 7.54
N LEU A 18 -5.27 -1.25 7.79
CA LEU A 18 -5.59 -0.05 8.56
C LEU A 18 -6.71 0.77 7.90
N GLY A 19 -6.63 0.96 6.58
CA GLY A 19 -7.70 1.65 5.85
C GLY A 19 -9.02 0.90 5.90
N LEU A 20 -9.00 -0.43 5.81
CA LEU A 20 -10.19 -1.26 5.96
C LEU A 20 -10.77 -1.19 7.39
N GLU A 21 -9.91 -1.18 8.43
CA GLU A 21 -10.33 -0.95 9.82
C GLU A 21 -11.05 0.41 9.95
N GLN A 22 -10.49 1.47 9.37
CA GLN A 22 -11.10 2.81 9.35
C GLN A 22 -12.44 2.84 8.61
N ALA A 23 -12.62 1.99 7.60
CA ALA A 23 -13.89 1.82 6.89
C ALA A 23 -14.92 0.97 7.66
N GLY A 24 -14.56 0.43 8.83
CA GLY A 24 -15.43 -0.32 9.72
C GLY A 24 -15.44 -1.83 9.50
N PHE A 25 -14.36 -2.37 8.92
CA PHE A 25 -14.08 -3.81 8.93
C PHE A 25 -13.28 -4.20 10.17
N ASP A 26 -13.66 -5.33 10.79
CA ASP A 26 -12.89 -5.97 11.84
C ASP A 26 -11.95 -7.02 11.22
N PRO A 27 -10.62 -6.83 11.27
CA PRO A 27 -9.67 -7.77 10.70
C PRO A 27 -9.50 -8.98 11.63
N VAL A 28 -10.24 -10.04 11.36
CA VAL A 28 -10.23 -11.28 12.17
C VAL A 28 -8.96 -12.11 11.97
N LEU A 29 -8.27 -11.93 10.83
CA LEU A 29 -6.98 -12.56 10.55
C LEU A 29 -6.18 -11.72 9.56
N LEU A 30 -4.91 -11.49 9.86
CA LEU A 30 -3.92 -10.90 8.96
C LEU A 30 -2.77 -11.87 8.73
N LEU A 31 -2.32 -12.03 7.49
CA LEU A 31 -1.28 -12.97 7.11
C LEU A 31 -0.16 -12.28 6.33
N ASP A 32 1.07 -12.48 6.76
CA ASP A 32 2.26 -12.10 5.99
C ASP A 32 3.44 -13.04 6.29
N SER A 33 4.26 -13.32 5.28
CA SER A 33 5.47 -14.13 5.46
C SER A 33 6.66 -13.34 6.01
N ASN A 34 6.59 -12.01 5.99
CA ASN A 34 7.66 -11.15 6.46
C ASN A 34 7.54 -10.88 7.95
N LYS A 35 8.48 -11.41 8.72
CA LYS A 35 8.54 -11.26 10.18
C LYS A 35 8.45 -9.80 10.63
N GLN A 36 9.19 -8.87 9.99
CA GLN A 36 9.18 -7.46 10.38
C GLN A 36 7.84 -6.78 10.07
N ALA A 37 7.15 -7.20 9.00
CA ALA A 37 5.80 -6.75 8.72
C ALA A 37 4.82 -7.22 9.82
N CYS A 38 4.88 -8.48 10.21
CA CYS A 38 4.08 -9.02 11.31
C CYS A 38 4.39 -8.34 12.67
N GLU A 39 5.67 -8.04 12.94
CA GLU A 39 6.07 -7.25 14.11
C GLU A 39 5.47 -5.84 14.09
N THR A 40 5.48 -5.16 12.93
CA THR A 40 4.84 -3.85 12.75
C THR A 40 3.34 -3.91 13.05
N LEU A 41 2.63 -4.90 12.52
CA LEU A 41 1.20 -5.08 12.76
C LEU A 41 0.89 -5.31 14.25
N ARG A 42 1.58 -6.26 14.89
CA ARG A 42 1.39 -6.58 16.31
C ARG A 42 1.74 -5.42 17.23
N HIS A 43 2.74 -4.62 16.88
CA HIS A 43 3.13 -3.44 17.63
C HIS A 43 2.02 -2.39 17.64
N ASN A 44 1.45 -2.08 16.49
CA ASN A 44 0.44 -1.03 16.34
C ASN A 44 -0.97 -1.48 16.74
N ARG A 45 -1.26 -2.76 16.60
CA ARG A 45 -2.56 -3.36 16.91
C ARG A 45 -2.37 -4.69 17.64
N PRO A 46 -2.08 -4.67 18.96
CA PRO A 46 -1.85 -5.89 19.74
C PRO A 46 -3.06 -6.85 19.77
N SER A 47 -4.26 -6.34 19.48
CA SER A 47 -5.49 -7.12 19.42
C SER A 47 -5.70 -7.84 18.08
N TRP A 48 -4.97 -7.46 17.03
CA TRP A 48 -5.10 -8.11 15.73
C TRP A 48 -4.50 -9.52 15.77
N ASN A 49 -5.22 -10.47 15.18
CA ASN A 49 -4.72 -11.83 14.99
C ASN A 49 -3.79 -11.87 13.77
N VAL A 50 -2.49 -11.72 14.02
CA VAL A 50 -1.44 -11.65 12.98
C VAL A 50 -0.70 -12.98 12.91
N LEU A 51 -0.79 -13.66 11.77
CA LEU A 51 -0.12 -14.91 11.47
C LEU A 51 1.12 -14.67 10.58
N GLU A 52 2.30 -15.07 11.07
CA GLU A 52 3.55 -15.07 10.31
C GLU A 52 3.65 -16.39 9.52
N MET A 53 3.23 -16.39 8.25
CA MET A 53 3.18 -17.59 7.41
C MET A 53 3.18 -17.19 5.93
N ASP A 54 3.74 -18.03 5.06
CA ASP A 54 3.56 -17.88 3.60
C ASP A 54 2.11 -18.24 3.23
N LEU A 55 1.49 -17.42 2.39
CA LEU A 55 0.14 -17.69 1.88
C LEU A 55 0.04 -19.03 1.16
N LEU A 56 1.14 -19.50 0.57
CA LEU A 56 1.20 -20.80 -0.13
C LEU A 56 1.10 -22.00 0.83
N ASP A 57 1.41 -21.80 2.11
CA ASP A 57 1.36 -22.82 3.16
C ASP A 57 0.10 -22.69 4.04
N PHE A 58 -0.73 -21.66 3.78
CA PHE A 58 -1.91 -21.38 4.58
C PHE A 58 -3.04 -22.38 4.31
N ASP A 59 -3.45 -23.12 5.35
CA ASP A 59 -4.63 -23.98 5.30
C ASP A 59 -5.79 -23.36 6.09
N PRO A 60 -6.88 -22.91 5.41
CA PRO A 60 -8.03 -22.34 6.10
C PRO A 60 -8.74 -23.32 7.04
N VAL A 61 -8.58 -24.63 6.88
CA VAL A 61 -9.16 -25.64 7.79
C VAL A 61 -8.59 -25.50 9.20
N GLU A 62 -7.32 -25.13 9.33
CA GLU A 62 -6.66 -24.89 10.62
C GLU A 62 -7.04 -23.51 11.21
N HIS A 63 -7.61 -22.61 10.38
CA HIS A 63 -7.94 -21.23 10.71
C HIS A 63 -9.40 -20.89 10.42
N GLN A 64 -10.31 -21.56 11.10
CA GLN A 64 -11.76 -21.47 10.83
C GLN A 64 -12.35 -20.05 10.92
N VAL A 65 -11.70 -19.14 11.62
CA VAL A 65 -12.06 -17.71 11.68
C VAL A 65 -12.03 -17.04 10.29
N SER A 66 -11.36 -17.64 9.31
CA SER A 66 -11.26 -17.13 7.94
C SER A 66 -12.51 -17.45 7.08
N TYR A 67 -13.39 -18.35 7.52
CA TYR A 67 -14.56 -18.72 6.73
C TYR A 67 -15.67 -17.68 6.85
N ASP A 68 -16.44 -17.56 5.78
CA ASP A 68 -17.65 -16.74 5.68
C ASP A 68 -17.47 -15.28 6.09
N VAL A 69 -16.24 -14.76 5.97
CA VAL A 69 -15.95 -13.35 6.23
C VAL A 69 -16.60 -12.46 5.17
N ASP A 70 -16.85 -11.21 5.53
CA ASP A 70 -17.43 -10.25 4.61
C ASP A 70 -16.45 -9.85 3.50
N LEU A 71 -15.16 -9.76 3.81
CA LEU A 71 -14.11 -9.35 2.88
C LEU A 71 -12.85 -10.22 3.02
N LEU A 72 -12.38 -10.75 1.89
CA LEU A 72 -10.98 -11.19 1.73
C LEU A 72 -10.23 -10.10 0.97
N SER A 73 -9.20 -9.52 1.58
CA SER A 73 -8.33 -8.52 0.95
C SER A 73 -6.92 -9.04 0.74
N ALA A 74 -6.26 -8.55 -0.31
CA ALA A 74 -4.91 -8.95 -0.65
C ALA A 74 -4.11 -7.78 -1.24
N GLY A 75 -3.08 -7.33 -0.51
CA GLY A 75 -2.04 -6.39 -0.97
C GLY A 75 -0.87 -7.16 -1.58
N LEU A 76 -1.09 -7.83 -2.71
CA LEU A 76 -0.12 -8.76 -3.29
C LEU A 76 1.15 -8.07 -3.78
N PRO A 77 2.32 -8.75 -3.72
CA PRO A 77 3.51 -8.31 -4.42
C PRO A 77 3.20 -8.01 -5.88
N ARG A 78 3.79 -6.91 -6.40
CA ARG A 78 3.48 -6.39 -7.72
C ARG A 78 3.81 -7.39 -8.82
N VAL A 79 2.80 -7.89 -9.54
CA VAL A 79 3.00 -8.76 -10.70
C VAL A 79 3.72 -8.00 -11.81
N ARG A 80 4.63 -8.68 -12.49
CA ARG A 80 5.38 -8.15 -13.62
C ARG A 80 5.02 -8.92 -14.87
N SER A 81 4.91 -8.25 -16.02
CA SER A 81 4.72 -8.96 -17.29
C SER A 81 5.99 -9.72 -17.68
N SER A 82 5.82 -10.92 -18.23
CA SER A 82 6.92 -11.75 -18.73
C SER A 82 7.77 -11.06 -19.82
N ALA A 83 7.23 -10.04 -20.50
CA ALA A 83 7.93 -9.26 -21.51
C ALA A 83 9.05 -8.37 -20.95
N THR A 84 9.00 -8.03 -19.66
CA THR A 84 9.97 -7.12 -19.01
C THR A 84 11.00 -7.84 -18.14
N THR A 85 10.84 -9.14 -17.88
CA THR A 85 11.71 -9.90 -16.97
C THR A 85 12.23 -11.18 -17.58
N LYS A 86 13.54 -11.24 -17.80
CA LYS A 86 14.28 -12.49 -18.14
C LYS A 86 14.55 -13.37 -16.90
N ARG A 87 13.80 -13.24 -15.79
CA ARG A 87 14.12 -13.91 -14.50
C ARG A 87 12.92 -14.63 -13.88
N ALA A 88 13.24 -15.72 -13.19
CA ALA A 88 12.35 -16.61 -12.44
C ALA A 88 11.50 -15.96 -11.32
N GLU A 89 11.67 -14.65 -11.07
CA GLU A 89 10.92 -13.88 -10.08
C GLU A 89 9.43 -13.68 -10.44
N THR A 90 9.07 -13.77 -11.72
CA THR A 90 7.69 -13.63 -12.22
C THR A 90 6.77 -14.76 -11.79
N GLY A 91 7.32 -15.86 -11.29
CA GLY A 91 6.53 -17.02 -10.89
C GLY A 91 5.91 -16.90 -9.50
N GLN A 92 6.55 -16.17 -8.57
CA GLN A 92 6.11 -16.12 -7.17
C GLN A 92 4.89 -15.21 -6.98
N GLU A 93 4.92 -14.01 -7.55
CA GLU A 93 3.81 -13.05 -7.47
C GLU A 93 2.53 -13.63 -8.10
N LEU A 94 2.66 -14.33 -9.23
CA LEU A 94 1.54 -15.01 -9.88
C LEU A 94 1.03 -16.20 -9.06
N LYS A 95 1.92 -16.94 -8.38
CA LYS A 95 1.52 -18.02 -7.47
C LYS A 95 0.71 -17.48 -6.29
N LEU A 96 1.14 -16.38 -5.68
CA LEU A 96 0.42 -15.73 -4.58
C LEU A 96 -0.95 -15.22 -5.04
N LEU A 97 -1.05 -14.64 -6.23
CA LEU A 97 -2.33 -14.23 -6.79
C LEU A 97 -3.26 -15.44 -6.98
N LYS A 98 -2.76 -16.54 -7.57
CA LYS A 98 -3.56 -17.79 -7.74
C LYS A 98 -3.95 -18.37 -6.38
N ALA A 99 -3.06 -18.38 -5.40
CA ALA A 99 -3.36 -18.86 -4.04
C ALA A 99 -4.48 -18.03 -3.39
N THR A 100 -4.47 -16.69 -3.57
CA THR A 100 -5.55 -15.81 -3.10
C THR A 100 -6.90 -16.19 -3.74
N ILE A 101 -6.92 -16.49 -5.04
CA ILE A 101 -8.14 -16.93 -5.74
C ILE A 101 -8.63 -18.27 -5.23
N TYR A 102 -7.73 -19.25 -5.01
CA TYR A 102 -8.11 -20.54 -4.43
C TYR A 102 -8.55 -20.40 -2.97
N LEU A 103 -7.93 -19.50 -2.20
CA LEU A 103 -8.40 -19.21 -0.85
C LEU A 103 -9.85 -18.68 -0.86
N ALA A 104 -10.21 -17.84 -1.85
CA ALA A 104 -11.58 -17.34 -1.99
C ALA A 104 -12.60 -18.47 -2.24
N HIS A 105 -12.22 -19.59 -2.86
CA HIS A 105 -13.06 -20.79 -2.97
C HIS A 105 -13.34 -21.42 -1.61
N ALA A 106 -12.31 -21.50 -0.76
CA ALA A 106 -12.42 -22.14 0.54
C ALA A 106 -13.22 -21.28 1.52
N VAL A 107 -12.83 -20.01 1.69
CA VAL A 107 -13.38 -19.12 2.73
C VAL A 107 -14.67 -18.42 2.32
N ARG A 108 -15.01 -18.39 1.03
CA ARG A 108 -16.29 -17.89 0.46
C ARG A 108 -16.68 -16.48 0.92
N PRO A 109 -15.79 -15.49 0.87
CA PRO A 109 -16.10 -14.14 1.31
C PRO A 109 -17.27 -13.54 0.50
N ARG A 110 -17.99 -12.56 1.07
CA ARG A 110 -19.00 -11.79 0.32
C ARG A 110 -18.36 -10.89 -0.73
N ALA A 111 -17.18 -10.38 -0.44
CA ALA A 111 -16.34 -9.58 -1.34
C ALA A 111 -14.88 -10.02 -1.32
N LEU A 112 -14.21 -9.88 -2.46
CA LEU A 112 -12.76 -10.06 -2.63
C LEU A 112 -12.18 -8.75 -3.16
N LEU A 113 -11.11 -8.25 -2.52
CA LEU A 113 -10.35 -7.07 -2.92
C LEU A 113 -8.91 -7.47 -3.23
N ILE A 114 -8.44 -7.22 -4.45
CA ILE A 114 -7.03 -7.37 -4.83
C ILE A 114 -6.49 -6.02 -5.29
N GLU A 115 -5.42 -5.57 -4.65
CA GLU A 115 -4.63 -4.41 -5.05
C GLU A 115 -3.34 -4.87 -5.72
N ASN A 116 -3.01 -4.29 -6.87
CA ASN A 116 -1.79 -4.58 -7.60
C ASN A 116 -1.40 -3.42 -8.54
N VAL A 117 -0.66 -3.72 -9.61
CA VAL A 117 -0.26 -2.73 -10.62
C VAL A 117 -1.42 -2.37 -11.57
N PRO A 118 -1.46 -1.14 -12.11
CA PRO A 118 -2.47 -0.72 -13.09
C PRO A 118 -2.58 -1.66 -14.31
N GLU A 119 -1.47 -2.24 -14.74
CA GLU A 119 -1.41 -3.14 -15.88
C GLU A 119 -2.21 -4.44 -15.67
N LEU A 120 -2.42 -4.87 -14.42
CA LEU A 120 -3.31 -5.99 -14.12
C LEU A 120 -4.75 -5.70 -14.55
N VAL A 121 -5.16 -4.42 -14.55
CA VAL A 121 -6.51 -4.01 -14.97
C VAL A 121 -6.65 -3.93 -16.48
N ASN A 122 -5.70 -3.30 -17.17
CA ASN A 122 -5.84 -2.94 -18.60
C ASN A 122 -4.69 -3.39 -19.51
N GLY A 123 -3.64 -4.01 -18.97
CA GLY A 123 -2.52 -4.50 -19.76
C GLY A 123 -2.84 -5.82 -20.45
N THR A 124 -2.60 -5.92 -21.77
CA THR A 124 -2.85 -7.14 -22.56
C THR A 124 -2.00 -8.33 -22.10
N ALA A 125 -0.81 -8.07 -21.53
CA ALA A 125 0.05 -9.11 -20.97
C ALA A 125 -0.58 -9.86 -19.78
N PHE A 126 -1.70 -9.37 -19.23
CA PHE A 126 -2.40 -9.97 -18.10
C PHE A 126 -3.80 -10.51 -18.46
N ASP A 127 -4.13 -10.61 -19.75
CA ASP A 127 -5.42 -11.17 -20.19
C ASP A 127 -5.63 -12.59 -19.65
N GLU A 128 -4.65 -13.46 -19.78
CA GLU A 128 -4.70 -14.84 -19.26
C GLU A 128 -4.91 -14.88 -17.73
N VAL A 129 -4.33 -13.95 -17.00
CA VAL A 129 -4.50 -13.84 -15.54
C VAL A 129 -5.92 -13.42 -15.19
N ARG A 130 -6.48 -12.45 -15.92
CA ARG A 130 -7.88 -12.02 -15.72
C ARG A 130 -8.87 -13.12 -16.10
N ASP A 131 -8.59 -13.86 -17.19
CA ASP A 131 -9.42 -14.98 -17.62
C ASP A 131 -9.37 -16.14 -16.61
N PHE A 132 -8.19 -16.41 -16.03
CA PHE A 132 -8.06 -17.35 -14.92
C PHE A 132 -8.94 -16.92 -13.73
N ILE A 133 -8.83 -15.68 -13.27
CA ILE A 133 -9.62 -15.16 -12.15
C ILE A 133 -11.12 -15.29 -12.43
N ARG A 134 -11.56 -14.94 -13.64
CA ARG A 134 -12.97 -15.09 -14.05
C ARG A 134 -13.42 -16.54 -14.07
N GLY A 135 -12.61 -17.42 -14.65
CA GLY A 135 -12.91 -18.85 -14.74
C GLY A 135 -13.11 -19.47 -13.35
N GLU A 136 -12.25 -19.10 -12.39
CA GLU A 136 -12.27 -19.64 -11.05
C GLU A 136 -13.41 -19.08 -10.17
N LEU A 137 -13.85 -17.85 -10.36
CA LEU A 137 -14.77 -17.19 -9.43
C LEU A 137 -16.19 -16.96 -10.00
N LEU A 138 -16.35 -16.91 -11.34
CA LEU A 138 -17.66 -16.59 -11.92
C LEU A 138 -18.74 -17.62 -11.55
N HIS A 139 -18.39 -18.91 -11.58
CA HIS A 139 -19.32 -19.99 -11.23
C HIS A 139 -19.69 -20.01 -9.73
N LEU A 140 -18.92 -19.35 -8.90
CA LEU A 140 -19.22 -19.13 -7.47
C LEU A 140 -20.15 -17.93 -7.24
N GLY A 141 -20.64 -17.29 -8.30
CA GLY A 141 -21.54 -16.15 -8.24
C GLY A 141 -20.85 -14.82 -7.95
N TYR A 142 -19.57 -14.67 -8.32
CA TYR A 142 -18.91 -13.37 -8.21
C TYR A 142 -19.04 -12.57 -9.50
N ARG A 143 -19.24 -11.23 -9.35
CA ARG A 143 -19.14 -10.22 -10.41
C ARG A 143 -17.95 -9.32 -10.14
N PHE A 144 -17.31 -8.86 -11.20
CA PHE A 144 -16.00 -8.22 -11.14
C PHE A 144 -16.07 -6.74 -11.52
N HIS A 145 -15.39 -5.92 -10.73
CA HIS A 145 -15.15 -4.51 -11.01
C HIS A 145 -13.64 -4.28 -11.06
N TRP A 146 -13.16 -3.86 -12.22
CA TRP A 146 -11.76 -3.57 -12.47
C TRP A 146 -11.60 -2.08 -12.72
N PHE A 147 -10.77 -1.42 -11.94
CA PHE A 147 -10.53 0.00 -12.08
C PHE A 147 -9.14 0.39 -11.57
N ILE A 148 -8.72 1.62 -11.88
CA ILE A 148 -7.44 2.18 -11.44
C ILE A 148 -7.76 3.33 -10.51
N VAL A 149 -7.06 3.40 -9.39
CA VAL A 149 -7.08 4.54 -8.47
C VAL A 149 -5.73 5.22 -8.44
N ASN A 150 -5.70 6.53 -8.19
CA ASN A 150 -4.48 7.24 -7.84
C ASN A 150 -4.57 7.69 -6.38
N ALA A 151 -3.59 7.36 -5.58
CA ALA A 151 -3.57 7.71 -4.16
C ALA A 151 -3.70 9.23 -3.93
N ALA A 152 -3.18 10.05 -4.84
CA ALA A 152 -3.32 11.50 -4.78
C ALA A 152 -4.78 11.97 -4.75
N ASP A 153 -5.68 11.24 -5.42
CA ASP A 153 -7.12 11.56 -5.47
C ASP A 153 -7.83 11.33 -4.12
N PHE A 154 -7.14 10.68 -3.18
CA PHE A 154 -7.62 10.38 -1.82
C PHE A 154 -6.83 11.13 -0.73
N GLY A 155 -6.17 12.24 -1.09
CA GLY A 155 -5.43 13.08 -0.14
C GLY A 155 -4.03 12.58 0.23
N VAL A 156 -3.55 11.53 -0.41
CA VAL A 156 -2.17 11.06 -0.22
C VAL A 156 -1.23 11.97 -1.03
N PRO A 157 -0.17 12.55 -0.43
CA PRO A 157 0.73 13.47 -1.14
C PRO A 157 1.69 12.72 -2.09
N GLN A 158 1.15 11.77 -2.86
CA GLN A 158 1.94 10.88 -3.73
C GLN A 158 1.15 10.48 -4.98
N ASP A 159 1.75 10.65 -6.15
CA ASP A 159 1.27 10.06 -7.40
C ASP A 159 1.58 8.56 -7.40
N ARG A 160 0.63 7.77 -6.88
CA ARG A 160 0.72 6.32 -6.77
C ARG A 160 -0.52 5.69 -7.35
N ARG A 161 -0.37 5.20 -8.57
CA ARG A 161 -1.45 4.50 -9.27
C ARG A 161 -1.47 3.02 -8.90
N GLN A 162 -2.65 2.51 -8.62
CA GLN A 162 -2.90 1.14 -8.24
C GLN A 162 -4.01 0.55 -9.10
N GLY A 163 -3.82 -0.67 -9.59
CA GLY A 163 -4.86 -1.47 -10.22
C GLY A 163 -5.64 -2.21 -9.13
N VAL A 164 -6.95 -2.10 -9.19
CA VAL A 164 -7.85 -2.69 -8.20
C VAL A 164 -8.83 -3.64 -8.86
N MET A 165 -8.97 -4.83 -8.29
CA MET A 165 -10.06 -5.75 -8.57
C MET A 165 -10.93 -5.90 -7.33
N VAL A 166 -12.22 -5.59 -7.47
CA VAL A 166 -13.24 -5.92 -6.49
C VAL A 166 -14.19 -6.94 -7.10
N ALA A 167 -14.31 -8.10 -6.47
CA ALA A 167 -15.32 -9.09 -6.84
C ALA A 167 -16.32 -9.23 -5.69
N LEU A 168 -17.62 -9.16 -6.00
CA LEU A 168 -18.68 -9.32 -5.01
C LEU A 168 -19.65 -10.41 -5.47
N LYS A 169 -20.27 -11.09 -4.50
CA LYS A 169 -21.39 -12.00 -4.78
C LYS A 169 -22.53 -11.26 -5.46
N ASP A 170 -23.24 -11.93 -6.36
CA ASP A 170 -24.30 -11.35 -7.20
C ASP A 170 -25.26 -10.43 -6.43
N ALA A 171 -25.66 -10.81 -5.22
CA ALA A 171 -26.58 -10.02 -4.39
C ALA A 171 -26.06 -8.62 -4.01
N PHE A 172 -24.75 -8.40 -4.07
CA PHE A 172 -24.10 -7.18 -3.64
C PHE A 172 -23.47 -6.41 -4.81
N ALA A 173 -23.14 -7.09 -5.91
CA ALA A 173 -22.37 -6.53 -7.02
C ALA A 173 -23.07 -5.37 -7.70
N GLU A 174 -24.39 -5.38 -7.86
CA GLU A 174 -25.16 -4.31 -8.50
C GLU A 174 -25.14 -2.99 -7.71
N ARG A 175 -24.92 -3.09 -6.39
CA ARG A 175 -24.85 -1.93 -5.48
C ARG A 175 -23.45 -1.31 -5.41
N PHE A 176 -22.42 -2.04 -5.83
CA PHE A 176 -21.06 -1.55 -5.76
C PHE A 176 -20.83 -0.38 -6.73
N ARG A 177 -20.19 0.65 -6.23
CA ARG A 177 -19.66 1.78 -7.01
C ARG A 177 -18.23 1.99 -6.58
N ALA A 178 -17.31 2.06 -7.55
CA ALA A 178 -15.92 2.41 -7.27
C ALA A 178 -15.84 3.75 -6.53
N PRO A 179 -14.87 3.93 -5.62
CA PRO A 179 -14.73 5.20 -4.91
C PRO A 179 -14.43 6.33 -5.90
N GLU A 180 -15.09 7.46 -5.69
CA GLU A 180 -14.85 8.69 -6.42
C GLU A 180 -13.67 9.46 -5.80
N THR A 181 -13.09 10.39 -6.57
CA THR A 181 -12.05 11.30 -6.06
C THR A 181 -12.56 12.07 -4.84
N ALA A 182 -11.81 11.97 -3.74
CA ALA A 182 -12.22 12.54 -2.45
C ALA A 182 -11.74 13.99 -2.25
N VAL A 183 -10.75 14.46 -3.03
CA VAL A 183 -10.12 15.78 -2.87
C VAL A 183 -10.25 16.62 -4.14
N GLY A 184 -10.46 17.92 -3.99
CA GLY A 184 -10.48 18.87 -5.11
C GLY A 184 -9.08 19.24 -5.60
N GLU A 185 -8.13 19.38 -4.66
CA GLU A 185 -6.72 19.66 -4.94
C GLU A 185 -5.84 18.61 -4.26
N HIS A 186 -4.76 18.21 -4.93
CA HIS A 186 -3.83 17.22 -4.40
C HIS A 186 -2.92 17.83 -3.34
N VAL A 187 -2.71 17.12 -2.25
CA VAL A 187 -1.76 17.50 -1.19
C VAL A 187 -0.33 17.41 -1.72
N THR A 188 0.44 18.47 -1.53
CA THR A 188 1.84 18.54 -1.99
C THR A 188 2.81 17.97 -0.96
N VAL A 189 4.04 17.65 -1.41
CA VAL A 189 5.13 17.25 -0.51
C VAL A 189 5.42 18.33 0.53
N GLY A 190 5.39 19.60 0.10
CA GLY A 190 5.61 20.75 0.98
C GLY A 190 4.58 20.83 2.09
N GLU A 191 3.29 20.72 1.75
CA GLU A 191 2.20 20.73 2.74
C GLU A 191 2.33 19.58 3.72
N ALA A 192 2.59 18.37 3.22
CA ALA A 192 2.70 17.17 4.05
C ALA A 192 3.89 17.20 5.01
N LEU A 193 5.03 17.74 4.59
CA LEU A 193 6.29 17.64 5.33
C LEU A 193 6.74 18.93 6.01
N ARG A 194 6.13 20.09 5.73
CA ARG A 194 6.52 21.40 6.30
C ARG A 194 6.73 21.36 7.80
N ALA A 195 5.73 20.86 8.54
CA ALA A 195 5.79 20.76 9.99
C ALA A 195 6.91 19.85 10.49
N SER A 196 7.14 18.73 9.79
CA SER A 196 8.23 17.81 10.12
C SER A 196 9.59 18.40 9.78
N MET A 197 9.73 19.13 8.65
CA MET A 197 10.98 19.77 8.27
C MET A 197 11.41 20.87 9.23
N SER A 198 10.47 21.58 9.86
CA SER A 198 10.75 22.62 10.86
C SER A 198 10.95 22.09 12.28
N ALA A 199 10.78 20.79 12.53
CA ALA A 199 10.71 20.22 13.89
C ALA A 199 11.98 20.44 14.74
N ARG A 200 13.15 20.65 14.10
CA ARG A 200 14.41 20.98 14.78
C ARG A 200 14.79 22.46 14.66
N GLY A 201 13.83 23.34 14.34
CA GLY A 201 14.03 24.78 14.29
C GLY A 201 14.59 25.31 12.97
N TRP A 202 14.54 24.53 11.89
CA TRP A 202 14.97 25.03 10.57
C TRP A 202 14.04 26.12 10.07
N THR A 203 14.57 27.35 9.95
CA THR A 203 13.83 28.53 9.50
C THR A 203 13.51 28.54 8.00
N GLY A 204 14.25 27.78 7.19
CA GLY A 204 14.05 27.65 5.74
C GLY A 204 12.95 26.66 5.33
N ALA A 205 12.25 26.05 6.31
CA ALA A 205 11.23 25.03 6.04
C ALA A 205 10.02 25.56 5.25
N ASP A 206 9.63 26.82 5.45
CA ASP A 206 8.52 27.46 4.74
C ASP A 206 8.85 27.71 3.26
N GLU A 207 10.06 28.22 2.98
CA GLU A 207 10.53 28.42 1.62
C GLU A 207 10.70 27.09 0.88
N TRP A 208 11.27 26.09 1.56
CA TRP A 208 11.38 24.74 1.04
C TRP A 208 10.00 24.15 0.70
N ALA A 209 9.02 24.31 1.58
CA ALA A 209 7.66 23.81 1.34
C ALA A 209 6.99 24.46 0.12
N GLN A 210 7.25 25.75 -0.12
CA GLN A 210 6.80 26.44 -1.34
C GLN A 210 7.47 25.89 -2.62
N GLN A 211 8.73 25.49 -2.54
CA GLN A 211 9.41 24.82 -3.64
C GLN A 211 8.89 23.39 -3.86
N ALA A 212 8.56 22.67 -2.79
CA ALA A 212 8.06 21.30 -2.82
C ALA A 212 6.53 21.23 -3.15
N ASN A 213 6.05 22.05 -4.06
CA ASN A 213 4.65 22.30 -4.41
C ASN A 213 4.02 21.27 -5.35
N ARG A 214 4.44 20.02 -5.29
CA ARG A 214 3.95 18.90 -6.11
C ARG A 214 3.72 17.65 -5.27
N VAL A 215 2.91 16.74 -5.79
CA VAL A 215 2.81 15.39 -5.24
C VAL A 215 4.12 14.63 -5.40
N ALA A 216 4.44 13.79 -4.45
CA ALA A 216 5.63 12.93 -4.50
C ALA A 216 5.53 11.93 -5.66
N PRO A 217 6.64 11.61 -6.34
CA PRO A 217 6.70 10.38 -7.14
C PRO A 217 6.46 9.14 -6.26
N THR A 218 5.98 8.06 -6.88
CA THR A 218 5.74 6.80 -6.16
C THR A 218 6.97 6.36 -5.35
N LEU A 219 6.79 6.14 -4.06
CA LEU A 219 7.78 5.53 -3.18
C LEU A 219 7.88 4.02 -3.49
N VAL A 220 9.09 3.56 -3.79
CA VAL A 220 9.30 2.17 -4.28
C VAL A 220 9.87 1.22 -3.22
N GLY A 221 10.22 1.72 -2.04
CA GLY A 221 10.74 0.90 -0.94
C GLY A 221 12.21 0.41 -1.11
N GLY A 222 12.89 0.84 -2.17
CA GLY A 222 14.22 0.33 -2.53
C GLY A 222 14.18 -1.06 -3.19
N SER A 223 15.31 -1.54 -3.69
CA SER A 223 15.45 -2.90 -4.24
C SER A 223 16.14 -3.81 -3.24
N GLU A 224 15.72 -5.08 -3.18
CA GLU A 224 16.32 -6.07 -2.27
C GLU A 224 17.82 -6.31 -2.50
N ASN A 225 18.28 -6.13 -3.74
CA ASN A 225 19.64 -6.48 -4.16
C ASN A 225 20.54 -5.28 -4.50
N ARG A 226 20.09 -4.03 -4.30
CA ARG A 226 20.86 -2.82 -4.57
C ARG A 226 20.76 -1.88 -3.38
N GLY A 227 21.75 -1.96 -2.51
CA GLY A 227 21.80 -1.38 -1.20
C GLY A 227 21.29 0.06 -1.07
N GLY A 228 20.57 0.30 0.02
CA GLY A 228 20.23 1.60 0.54
C GLY A 228 18.76 2.01 0.33
N ALA A 229 18.33 2.88 1.22
CA ALA A 229 17.02 3.50 1.17
C ALA A 229 17.11 4.76 0.28
N ASP A 230 16.98 4.60 -1.03
CA ASP A 230 16.92 5.71 -1.99
C ASP A 230 15.49 5.90 -2.55
N LEU A 231 15.18 7.09 -3.07
CA LEU A 231 13.85 7.45 -3.55
C LEU A 231 13.60 7.06 -5.03
N GLY A 232 14.35 6.10 -5.57
CA GLY A 232 14.05 5.51 -6.86
C GLY A 232 15.10 5.80 -7.95
N PRO A 233 14.80 5.47 -9.22
CA PRO A 233 15.71 5.58 -10.33
C PRO A 233 16.04 7.03 -10.69
N SER A 234 17.03 7.24 -11.58
CA SER A 234 17.55 8.57 -11.93
C SER A 234 16.48 9.57 -12.40
N GLY A 235 15.47 9.13 -13.14
CA GLY A 235 14.35 10.00 -13.55
C GLY A 235 13.54 10.51 -12.36
N THR A 236 13.23 9.63 -11.43
CA THR A 236 12.53 9.95 -10.18
C THR A 236 13.38 10.87 -9.29
N LYS A 237 14.69 10.61 -9.18
CA LYS A 237 15.61 11.49 -8.43
C LYS A 237 15.64 12.91 -8.96
N LYS A 238 15.54 13.10 -10.29
CA LYS A 238 15.39 14.44 -10.88
C LYS A 238 14.07 15.13 -10.50
N ALA A 239 12.98 14.38 -10.41
CA ALA A 239 11.70 14.93 -9.97
C ALA A 239 11.76 15.39 -8.50
N TRP A 240 12.36 14.60 -7.63
CA TRP A 240 12.62 14.96 -6.23
C TRP A 240 13.53 16.20 -6.09
N ALA A 241 14.60 16.27 -6.88
CA ALA A 241 15.52 17.42 -6.84
C ALA A 241 14.84 18.76 -7.18
N ARG A 242 13.85 18.75 -8.10
CA ARG A 242 13.05 19.95 -8.40
C ARG A 242 12.21 20.44 -7.22
N MET A 243 11.90 19.55 -6.29
CA MET A 243 11.17 19.82 -5.03
C MET A 243 12.14 20.11 -3.87
N GLY A 244 13.41 20.34 -4.12
CA GLY A 244 14.39 20.59 -3.07
C GLY A 244 14.78 19.35 -2.25
N VAL A 245 14.52 18.12 -2.76
CA VAL A 245 14.77 16.86 -2.07
C VAL A 245 15.96 16.12 -2.67
N ASN A 246 16.95 15.78 -1.83
CA ASN A 246 18.06 14.90 -2.18
C ASN A 246 17.61 13.43 -2.09
N ALA A 247 17.37 12.81 -3.22
CA ALA A 247 16.80 11.48 -3.35
C ALA A 247 17.85 10.34 -3.37
N VAL A 248 19.12 10.61 -3.09
CA VAL A 248 20.20 9.61 -3.16
C VAL A 248 20.12 8.63 -2.00
N SER A 249 19.73 9.12 -0.82
CA SER A 249 19.49 8.29 0.38
C SER A 249 18.57 9.02 1.34
N LEU A 250 17.97 8.28 2.29
CA LEU A 250 17.23 8.88 3.40
C LEU A 250 18.18 9.35 4.51
N SER A 251 17.80 10.43 5.19
CA SER A 251 18.46 10.93 6.41
C SER A 251 17.99 10.15 7.64
N ASP A 252 18.76 10.25 8.72
CA ASP A 252 18.33 9.80 10.06
C ASP A 252 17.61 10.91 10.83
N GLU A 253 17.73 12.15 10.35
CA GLU A 253 17.19 13.33 11.02
C GLU A 253 16.71 14.39 10.01
N VAL A 254 15.78 15.23 10.45
CA VAL A 254 15.37 16.42 9.71
C VAL A 254 16.40 17.54 9.87
N PRO A 255 16.38 18.59 9.01
CA PRO A 255 17.35 19.69 9.09
C PRO A 255 17.37 20.37 10.47
N GLY A 256 18.57 20.69 10.95
CA GLY A 256 18.80 21.54 12.13
C GLY A 256 18.50 23.02 11.86
N PRO A 257 18.70 23.92 12.87
CA PRO A 257 18.33 25.33 12.76
C PRO A 257 18.98 26.07 11.59
N ASP A 258 20.20 25.71 11.23
CA ASP A 258 20.95 26.25 10.10
C ASP A 258 20.67 25.52 8.76
N GLY A 259 19.77 24.54 8.77
CA GLY A 259 19.43 23.73 7.62
C GLY A 259 20.40 22.58 7.33
N THR A 260 21.38 22.33 8.20
CA THR A 260 22.29 21.18 8.05
C THR A 260 21.65 19.88 8.52
N GLN A 261 22.14 18.78 7.99
CA GLN A 261 21.81 17.40 8.40
C GLN A 261 23.15 16.67 8.58
N GLU A 262 23.44 16.17 9.78
CA GLU A 262 24.71 15.51 10.10
C GLU A 262 25.04 14.34 9.19
N SER A 263 24.01 13.64 8.73
CA SER A 263 24.12 12.53 7.78
C SER A 263 24.34 12.97 6.32
N ASP A 264 24.36 14.28 6.02
CA ASP A 264 24.53 14.79 4.67
C ASP A 264 25.87 15.51 4.46
N ASN A 265 26.89 14.73 4.12
CA ASN A 265 28.24 15.25 3.79
C ASN A 265 28.36 15.69 2.32
N SER A 266 27.26 15.79 1.58
CA SER A 266 27.30 16.07 0.13
C SER A 266 27.53 17.54 -0.21
N GLY A 267 27.35 18.46 0.75
CA GLY A 267 27.35 19.92 0.51
C GLY A 267 26.18 20.38 -0.39
N SER A 268 25.22 19.54 -0.64
CA SER A 268 24.06 19.82 -1.49
C SER A 268 23.10 20.79 -0.77
N PRO A 269 22.52 21.77 -1.45
CA PRO A 269 21.46 22.59 -0.91
C PRO A 269 20.13 21.80 -0.74
N LEU A 270 20.01 20.65 -1.42
CA LEU A 270 18.84 19.78 -1.34
C LEU A 270 18.79 19.06 0.01
N LYS A 271 17.60 18.90 0.59
CA LYS A 271 17.41 18.26 1.88
C LYS A 271 17.03 16.79 1.70
N LYS A 272 17.60 15.90 2.49
CA LYS A 272 17.16 14.51 2.57
C LYS A 272 15.93 14.42 3.45
N ILE A 273 14.99 13.55 3.08
CA ILE A 273 13.86 13.19 3.94
C ILE A 273 14.20 11.96 4.78
N THR A 274 13.51 11.79 5.90
CA THR A 274 13.67 10.65 6.82
C THR A 274 12.70 9.51 6.47
N VAL A 275 12.88 8.36 7.12
CA VAL A 275 11.94 7.23 7.00
C VAL A 275 10.55 7.63 7.47
N GLU A 276 10.47 8.35 8.59
CA GLU A 276 9.21 8.87 9.14
C GLU A 276 8.50 9.78 8.16
N GLN A 277 9.25 10.64 7.47
CA GLN A 277 8.70 11.50 6.42
C GLN A 277 8.20 10.71 5.22
N THR A 278 8.83 9.58 4.87
CA THR A 278 8.27 8.69 3.82
C THR A 278 6.96 8.03 4.28
N ALA A 279 6.79 7.72 5.58
CA ALA A 279 5.53 7.23 6.11
C ALA A 279 4.43 8.30 6.04
N LEU A 280 4.76 9.57 6.33
CA LEU A 280 3.82 10.70 6.15
C LEU A 280 3.40 10.87 4.69
N LEU A 281 4.33 10.72 3.73
CA LEU A 281 4.04 10.76 2.29
C LEU A 281 3.19 9.57 1.81
N GLN A 282 3.14 8.49 2.57
CA GLN A 282 2.26 7.35 2.35
C GLN A 282 0.95 7.47 3.16
N SER A 283 0.81 8.58 3.90
CA SER A 283 -0.34 8.88 4.78
C SER A 283 -0.57 7.86 5.89
N PHE A 284 0.50 7.24 6.39
CA PHE A 284 0.40 6.54 7.66
C PHE A 284 0.17 7.55 8.80
N PRO A 285 -0.67 7.24 9.78
CA PRO A 285 -0.80 8.04 10.99
C PRO A 285 0.55 8.20 11.71
N LYS A 286 0.73 9.31 12.41
CA LYS A 286 2.01 9.61 13.10
C LYS A 286 2.34 8.62 14.22
N ASP A 287 1.33 8.01 14.79
CA ASP A 287 1.40 6.99 15.83
C ASP A 287 1.52 5.57 15.27
N TRP A 288 1.52 5.40 13.94
CA TRP A 288 1.78 4.11 13.31
C TRP A 288 3.29 3.88 13.19
N GLU A 289 3.84 3.08 14.06
CA GLU A 289 5.27 2.81 14.10
C GLU A 289 5.64 1.63 13.17
N ILE A 290 6.54 1.88 12.24
CA ILE A 290 7.10 0.84 11.37
C ILE A 290 8.35 0.26 12.03
N THR A 291 8.35 -1.03 12.34
CA THR A 291 9.45 -1.69 13.04
C THR A 291 10.62 -2.08 12.12
N GLY A 292 11.81 -2.23 12.70
CA GLY A 292 13.00 -2.68 12.00
C GLY A 292 14.04 -1.59 11.73
N ARG A 293 15.11 -1.95 11.01
CA ARG A 293 16.16 -1.01 10.62
C ARG A 293 15.71 -0.12 9.45
N LYS A 294 16.35 1.02 9.26
CA LYS A 294 16.05 2.07 8.28
C LYS A 294 15.60 1.54 6.90
N THR A 295 16.40 0.67 6.27
CA THR A 295 16.07 0.13 4.93
C THR A 295 14.85 -0.80 4.97
N VAL A 296 14.71 -1.59 6.04
CA VAL A 296 13.56 -2.50 6.22
C VAL A 296 12.28 -1.70 6.42
N ARG A 297 12.32 -0.65 7.24
CA ARG A 297 11.21 0.27 7.48
C ARG A 297 10.79 0.96 6.17
N TYR A 298 11.75 1.52 5.43
CA TYR A 298 11.47 2.18 4.16
C TYR A 298 10.87 1.21 3.12
N ARG A 299 11.33 -0.05 3.09
CA ARG A 299 10.76 -1.08 2.21
C ARG A 299 9.31 -1.37 2.56
N GLN A 300 9.00 -1.56 3.82
CA GLN A 300 7.62 -1.75 4.29
C GLN A 300 6.72 -0.59 3.85
N ILE A 301 7.16 0.66 4.07
CA ILE A 301 6.42 1.86 3.68
C ILE A 301 6.19 1.91 2.16
N GLY A 302 7.25 1.73 1.37
CA GLY A 302 7.16 1.82 -0.09
C GLY A 302 6.30 0.74 -0.74
N HIS A 303 6.20 -0.44 -0.12
CA HIS A 303 5.35 -1.54 -0.62
C HIS A 303 3.89 -1.43 -0.16
N ALA A 304 3.62 -0.73 0.92
CA ALA A 304 2.26 -0.63 1.46
C ALA A 304 1.31 0.11 0.51
N SER A 305 0.05 -0.31 0.50
CA SER A 305 -1.05 0.52 0.01
C SER A 305 -1.29 1.66 1.00
N PRO A 306 -1.50 2.92 0.56
CA PRO A 306 -1.79 4.02 1.47
C PRO A 306 -3.10 3.80 2.23
N PRO A 307 -3.15 4.02 3.57
CA PRO A 307 -4.37 3.83 4.34
C PRO A 307 -5.59 4.57 3.81
N PRO A 308 -5.52 5.82 3.33
CA PRO A 308 -6.69 6.50 2.76
C PRO A 308 -7.29 5.83 1.52
N VAL A 309 -6.45 5.16 0.71
CA VAL A 309 -6.94 4.36 -0.42
C VAL A 309 -7.67 3.11 0.10
N GLY A 310 -7.09 2.42 1.09
CA GLY A 310 -7.72 1.29 1.75
C GLY A 310 -9.08 1.65 2.36
N GLU A 311 -9.16 2.81 3.02
CA GLU A 311 -10.40 3.35 3.60
C GLU A 311 -11.45 3.61 2.52
N ALA A 312 -11.10 4.30 1.45
CA ALA A 312 -12.03 4.61 0.36
C ALA A 312 -12.58 3.34 -0.31
N LEU A 313 -11.71 2.36 -0.57
CA LEU A 313 -12.10 1.05 -1.09
C LEU A 313 -13.00 0.29 -0.10
N GLY A 314 -12.62 0.26 1.16
CA GLY A 314 -13.38 -0.37 2.23
C GLY A 314 -14.78 0.23 2.39
N LEU A 315 -14.90 1.56 2.40
CA LEU A 315 -16.19 2.25 2.46
C LEU A 315 -17.08 1.93 1.25
N ALA A 316 -16.50 1.84 0.04
CA ALA A 316 -17.24 1.47 -1.16
C ALA A 316 -17.78 0.04 -1.08
N ILE A 317 -16.95 -0.90 -0.61
CA ILE A 317 -17.34 -2.30 -0.41
C ILE A 317 -18.38 -2.40 0.72
N ALA A 318 -18.17 -1.75 1.86
CA ALA A 318 -19.08 -1.77 3.00
C ALA A 318 -20.48 -1.26 2.63
N ARG A 319 -20.58 -0.20 1.81
CA ARG A 319 -21.86 0.31 1.29
C ARG A 319 -22.58 -0.75 0.43
N ALA A 320 -21.86 -1.51 -0.39
CA ALA A 320 -22.45 -2.55 -1.21
C ALA A 320 -22.92 -3.75 -0.37
N LEU A 321 -22.19 -4.12 0.70
CA LEU A 321 -22.50 -5.25 1.56
C LEU A 321 -23.64 -4.98 2.56
N ARG A 322 -23.82 -3.72 2.98
CA ARG A 322 -24.92 -3.32 3.88
C ARG A 322 -26.24 -3.21 3.11
N PRO A 323 -27.38 -3.52 3.75
CA PRO A 323 -28.70 -3.44 3.14
C PRO A 323 -29.11 -2.00 2.79
#